data_5734dd4603ae1165c9c9de46624b1ccd
#
_entry.id   5734dd4603ae1165c9c9de46624b1ccd
#
_cell.length_a   1.000
_cell.length_b   1.000
_cell.length_c   1.000
_cell.angle_alpha   90.00
_cell.angle_beta   90.00
_cell.angle_gamma   90.00
#
_symmetry.space_group_name_H-M   'P 1'
#
loop_
_entity.id
_entity.type
_entity.pdbx_description
1 polymer ?
#
loop_
_entity_poly.entity_id
_entity_poly.type
_entity_poly.pdbx_seq_one_letter_code
_entity_poly.pdbx_strand_id
1 'polypeptide(L)'
;AGEPDFDTIDYVKEAAIKAINDGQTKYTIVDGTPELKDAIIEKFKRDNGLDYKRENISVNSGGKHTIYNAFMATLNPGDEVIIPAPYWVSYPDMVMLAGGTPVIIEAGIDNNFKIIDR
;
A
#
# COMPACT_ATOMS: atom_id res chain seq x y z
N ALA A 1 -4.82 -3.80 -14.72
CA ALA A 1 -4.23 -2.53 -15.16
C ALA A 1 -3.29 -2.02 -14.07
N GLY A 2 -2.21 -1.32 -14.50
CA GLY A 2 -1.18 -0.81 -13.58
C GLY A 2 0.10 -1.64 -13.56
N GLU A 3 0.25 -2.62 -14.44
CA GLU A 3 1.51 -3.32 -14.63
C GLU A 3 2.55 -2.37 -15.25
N PRO A 4 3.76 -2.27 -14.69
CA PRO A 4 4.85 -1.51 -15.29
C PRO A 4 5.24 -2.06 -16.67
N ASP A 5 5.59 -1.18 -17.61
CA ASP A 5 6.05 -1.54 -18.95
C ASP A 5 7.48 -2.11 -18.96
N PHE A 6 8.26 -1.80 -17.92
CA PHE A 6 9.63 -2.28 -17.76
C PHE A 6 9.69 -3.57 -16.94
N ASP A 7 10.62 -4.44 -17.29
CA ASP A 7 10.97 -5.61 -16.50
C ASP A 7 11.47 -5.24 -15.11
N THR A 8 11.33 -6.18 -14.17
CA THR A 8 11.97 -6.07 -12.86
C THR A 8 13.48 -5.99 -13.02
N ILE A 9 14.12 -5.05 -12.34
CA ILE A 9 15.56 -4.80 -12.41
C ILE A 9 16.33 -6.05 -12.01
N ASP A 10 17.43 -6.34 -12.72
CA ASP A 10 18.17 -7.62 -12.58
C ASP A 10 18.64 -7.91 -11.16
N TYR A 11 19.21 -6.92 -10.44
CA TYR A 11 19.66 -7.14 -9.08
C TYR A 11 18.53 -7.52 -8.10
N VAL A 12 17.28 -7.10 -8.38
CA VAL A 12 16.10 -7.50 -7.59
C VAL A 12 15.73 -8.95 -7.87
N LYS A 13 15.77 -9.36 -9.16
CA LYS A 13 15.55 -10.75 -9.57
C LYS A 13 16.61 -11.67 -8.97
N GLU A 14 17.87 -11.27 -9.04
CA GLU A 14 19.01 -12.02 -8.47
C GLU A 14 18.90 -12.20 -6.95
N ALA A 15 18.50 -11.13 -6.23
CA ALA A 15 18.25 -11.21 -4.79
C ALA A 15 17.14 -12.22 -4.44
N ALA A 16 16.06 -12.24 -5.22
CA ALA A 16 14.96 -13.20 -5.03
C ALA A 16 15.44 -14.65 -5.32
N ILE A 17 16.18 -14.87 -6.39
CA ILE A 17 16.76 -16.19 -6.73
C ILE A 17 17.70 -16.66 -5.62
N LYS A 18 18.56 -15.75 -5.12
CA LYS A 18 19.45 -16.06 -4.01
C LYS A 18 18.69 -16.45 -2.76
N ALA A 19 17.64 -15.71 -2.39
CA ALA A 19 16.82 -16.01 -1.23
C ALA A 19 16.17 -17.40 -1.31
N ILE A 20 15.69 -17.79 -2.50
CA ILE A 20 15.15 -19.13 -2.74
C ILE A 20 16.24 -20.20 -2.55
N ASN A 21 17.41 -20.01 -3.15
CA ASN A 21 18.54 -20.94 -3.05
C ASN A 21 19.07 -21.07 -1.61
N ASP A 22 19.02 -20.00 -0.84
CA ASP A 22 19.40 -19.97 0.58
C ASP A 22 18.31 -20.60 1.50
N GLY A 23 17.21 -21.11 0.93
CA GLY A 23 16.13 -21.78 1.68
C GLY A 23 15.19 -20.83 2.42
N GLN A 24 15.12 -19.56 2.04
CA GLN A 24 14.15 -18.58 2.60
C GLN A 24 12.74 -18.84 2.03
N THR A 25 12.23 -20.04 2.24
CA THR A 25 10.97 -20.54 1.69
C THR A 25 9.99 -21.00 2.76
N LYS A 26 10.18 -20.55 4.01
CA LYS A 26 9.38 -20.93 5.17
C LYS A 26 8.58 -19.74 5.67
N TYR A 27 7.70 -19.98 6.66
CA TYR A 27 6.93 -18.93 7.31
C TYR A 27 7.83 -17.83 7.89
N THR A 28 7.38 -16.60 7.73
CA THR A 28 7.98 -15.41 8.33
C THR A 28 7.08 -14.86 9.44
N ILE A 29 7.51 -13.78 10.07
CA ILE A 29 6.63 -12.95 10.92
C ILE A 29 5.50 -12.39 10.04
N VAL A 30 4.28 -12.34 10.58
CA VAL A 30 3.05 -12.02 9.84
C VAL A 30 3.12 -10.66 9.12
N ASP A 31 3.74 -9.67 9.73
CA ASP A 31 3.78 -8.29 9.27
C ASP A 31 5.09 -7.90 8.57
N GLY A 32 5.89 -8.89 8.16
CA GLY A 32 7.13 -8.71 7.40
C GLY A 32 8.41 -9.00 8.19
N THR A 33 9.47 -9.35 7.47
CA THR A 33 10.77 -9.63 8.10
C THR A 33 11.40 -8.36 8.68
N PRO A 34 12.17 -8.47 9.80
CA PRO A 34 12.84 -7.32 10.39
C PRO A 34 13.73 -6.57 9.39
N GLU A 35 14.45 -7.29 8.55
CA GLU A 35 15.37 -6.73 7.55
C GLU A 35 14.63 -5.88 6.52
N LEU A 36 13.47 -6.35 6.03
CA LEU A 36 12.65 -5.58 5.09
C LEU A 36 12.04 -4.35 5.77
N LYS A 37 11.58 -4.47 7.01
CA LYS A 37 11.06 -3.33 7.78
C LYS A 37 12.12 -2.26 7.99
N ASP A 38 13.36 -2.65 8.33
CA ASP A 38 14.47 -1.72 8.48
C ASP A 38 14.79 -0.99 7.17
N ALA A 39 14.83 -1.71 6.04
CA ALA A 39 15.04 -1.12 4.73
C ALA A 39 13.93 -0.12 4.34
N ILE A 40 12.67 -0.42 4.69
CA ILE A 40 11.54 0.49 4.50
C ILE A 40 11.70 1.75 5.37
N ILE A 41 12.09 1.61 6.63
CA ILE A 41 12.33 2.73 7.56
C ILE A 41 13.43 3.65 7.01
N GLU A 42 14.56 3.06 6.59
CA GLU A 42 15.65 3.81 5.97
C GLU A 42 15.22 4.55 4.71
N LYS A 43 14.40 3.91 3.86
CA LYS A 43 13.83 4.54 2.66
C LYS A 43 12.94 5.73 3.03
N PHE A 44 12.04 5.58 3.99
CA PHE A 44 11.16 6.68 4.42
C PHE A 44 11.94 7.84 5.02
N LYS A 45 12.97 7.55 5.79
CA LYS A 45 13.84 8.59 6.34
C LYS A 45 14.61 9.33 5.25
N ARG A 46 15.25 8.60 4.35
CA ARG A 46 16.07 9.16 3.26
C ARG A 46 15.26 9.97 2.26
N ASP A 47 14.13 9.43 1.80
CA ASP A 47 13.41 9.98 0.65
C ASP A 47 12.26 10.93 1.06
N ASN A 48 11.72 10.75 2.26
CA ASN A 48 10.52 11.46 2.72
C ASN A 48 10.74 12.27 4.01
N GLY A 49 11.88 12.12 4.69
CA GLY A 49 12.16 12.78 5.97
C GLY A 49 11.27 12.29 7.12
N LEU A 50 10.73 11.06 7.01
CA LEU A 50 9.83 10.47 8.00
C LEU A 50 10.58 9.46 8.85
N ASP A 51 10.45 9.56 10.17
CA ASP A 51 11.02 8.63 11.15
C ASP A 51 9.93 7.66 11.64
N TYR A 52 10.13 6.36 11.35
CA TYR A 52 9.28 5.27 11.81
C TYR A 52 10.09 4.23 12.59
N LYS A 53 9.38 3.41 13.37
CA LYS A 53 9.91 2.23 14.03
C LYS A 53 9.35 0.97 13.36
N ARG A 54 9.95 -0.20 13.61
CA ARG A 54 9.48 -1.48 13.06
C ARG A 54 8.00 -1.76 13.37
N GLU A 55 7.52 -1.37 14.53
CA GLU A 55 6.12 -1.51 14.96
C GLU A 55 5.12 -0.68 14.14
N ASN A 56 5.61 0.34 13.42
CA ASN A 56 4.79 1.17 12.54
C ASN A 56 4.74 0.65 11.09
N ILE A 57 5.43 -0.44 10.78
CA ILE A 57 5.54 -0.99 9.44
C ILE A 57 4.83 -2.33 9.36
N SER A 58 3.95 -2.47 8.38
CA SER A 58 3.33 -3.73 7.98
C SER A 58 3.57 -4.00 6.51
N VAL A 59 4.10 -5.17 6.20
CA VAL A 59 4.35 -5.63 4.84
C VAL A 59 3.25 -6.60 4.44
N ASN A 60 2.66 -6.38 3.28
CA ASN A 60 1.49 -7.14 2.82
C ASN A 60 1.70 -7.67 1.39
N SER A 61 0.87 -8.58 0.98
CA SER A 61 0.89 -9.18 -0.37
C SER A 61 0.25 -8.24 -1.40
N GLY A 62 0.92 -7.12 -1.69
CA GLY A 62 0.49 -6.10 -2.64
C GLY A 62 -0.33 -4.97 -2.02
N GLY A 63 -0.42 -3.83 -2.74
CA GLY A 63 -1.08 -2.62 -2.26
C GLY A 63 -2.58 -2.80 -1.96
N LYS A 64 -3.27 -3.63 -2.74
CA LYS A 64 -4.69 -3.95 -2.50
C LYS A 64 -4.90 -4.60 -1.13
N HIS A 65 -4.07 -5.57 -0.78
CA HIS A 65 -4.10 -6.23 0.52
C HIS A 65 -3.82 -5.23 1.66
N THR A 66 -2.83 -4.35 1.48
CA THR A 66 -2.51 -3.30 2.45
C THR A 66 -3.70 -2.39 2.73
N ILE A 67 -4.33 -1.87 1.68
CA ILE A 67 -5.45 -0.92 1.80
C ILE A 67 -6.68 -1.62 2.41
N TYR A 68 -6.99 -2.83 1.96
CA TYR A 68 -8.12 -3.58 2.51
C TYR A 68 -7.92 -3.92 3.99
N ASN A 69 -6.72 -4.34 4.40
CA ASN A 69 -6.40 -4.56 5.80
C ASN A 69 -6.54 -3.29 6.65
N ALA A 70 -6.10 -2.14 6.11
CA ALA A 70 -6.26 -0.87 6.79
C ALA A 70 -7.74 -0.52 7.00
N PHE A 71 -8.58 -0.69 5.98
CA PHE A 71 -10.02 -0.48 6.10
C PHE A 71 -10.66 -1.44 7.10
N MET A 72 -10.34 -2.72 7.03
CA MET A 72 -10.86 -3.72 7.99
C MET A 72 -10.47 -3.43 9.43
N ALA A 73 -9.30 -2.81 9.65
CA ALA A 73 -8.83 -2.47 11.00
C ALA A 73 -9.41 -1.15 11.55
N THR A 74 -9.90 -0.27 10.69
CA THR A 74 -10.25 1.11 11.08
C THR A 74 -11.70 1.48 10.86
N LEU A 75 -12.41 0.85 9.92
CA LEU A 75 -13.79 1.21 9.57
C LEU A 75 -14.81 0.43 10.41
N ASN A 76 -15.86 1.12 10.79
CA ASN A 76 -17.08 0.56 11.37
C ASN A 76 -18.25 0.77 10.41
N PRO A 77 -19.37 0.03 10.58
CA PRO A 77 -20.58 0.28 9.81
C PRO A 77 -21.04 1.74 9.92
N GLY A 78 -21.17 2.42 8.78
CA GLY A 78 -21.58 3.82 8.71
C GLY A 78 -20.43 4.82 8.62
N ASP A 79 -19.17 4.41 8.77
CA ASP A 79 -18.03 5.28 8.54
C ASP A 79 -17.91 5.62 7.05
N GLU A 80 -17.53 6.85 6.75
CA GLU A 80 -17.36 7.35 5.38
C GLU A 80 -15.89 7.42 5.01
N VAL A 81 -15.58 7.05 3.75
CA VAL A 81 -14.24 7.15 3.19
C VAL A 81 -14.27 8.03 1.95
N ILE A 82 -13.56 9.15 2.01
CA ILE A 82 -13.43 10.08 0.89
C ILE A 82 -12.48 9.48 -0.15
N ILE A 83 -12.97 9.42 -1.41
CA ILE A 83 -12.20 8.89 -2.54
C ILE A 83 -12.18 9.96 -3.65
N PRO A 84 -11.05 10.61 -3.89
CA PRO A 84 -10.91 11.56 -5.00
C PRO A 84 -11.01 10.85 -6.36
N ALA A 85 -11.86 11.35 -7.25
CA ALA A 85 -11.98 10.88 -8.63
C ALA A 85 -11.09 11.74 -9.57
N PRO A 86 -10.41 11.14 -10.57
CA PRO A 86 -10.44 9.72 -10.96
C PRO A 86 -9.67 8.82 -10.00
N TYR A 87 -10.18 7.63 -9.76
CA TYR A 87 -9.61 6.66 -8.82
C TYR A 87 -9.49 5.27 -9.44
N TRP A 88 -8.69 4.42 -8.81
CA TRP A 88 -8.62 3.01 -9.18
C TRP A 88 -9.88 2.26 -8.74
N VAL A 89 -10.45 1.50 -9.65
CA VAL A 89 -11.75 0.82 -9.52
C VAL A 89 -11.96 0.05 -8.20
N SER A 90 -10.90 -0.48 -7.61
CA SER A 90 -11.00 -1.28 -6.39
C SER A 90 -11.22 -0.49 -5.10
N TYR A 91 -11.01 0.82 -5.08
CA TYR A 91 -11.13 1.59 -3.82
C TYR A 91 -12.55 1.59 -3.25
N PRO A 92 -13.61 1.92 -4.00
CA PRO A 92 -14.96 1.87 -3.46
C PRO A 92 -15.37 0.47 -3.02
N ASP A 93 -15.00 -0.55 -3.79
CA ASP A 93 -15.33 -1.93 -3.47
C ASP A 93 -14.70 -2.39 -2.15
N MET A 94 -13.44 -2.04 -1.91
CA MET A 94 -12.76 -2.36 -0.65
C MET A 94 -13.40 -1.65 0.55
N VAL A 95 -13.84 -0.40 0.38
CA VAL A 95 -14.56 0.35 1.43
C VAL A 95 -15.87 -0.35 1.77
N MET A 96 -16.67 -0.67 0.74
CA MET A 96 -17.95 -1.36 0.94
C MET A 96 -17.79 -2.75 1.57
N LEU A 97 -16.81 -3.52 1.15
CA LEU A 97 -16.50 -4.83 1.73
C LEU A 97 -16.07 -4.73 3.20
N ALA A 98 -15.45 -3.63 3.59
CA ALA A 98 -15.08 -3.35 4.97
C ALA A 98 -16.23 -2.78 5.82
N GLY A 99 -17.43 -2.60 5.22
CA GLY A 99 -18.61 -2.08 5.90
C GLY A 99 -18.73 -0.55 5.91
N GLY A 100 -17.82 0.16 5.26
CA GLY A 100 -17.85 1.61 5.13
C GLY A 100 -18.68 2.11 3.93
N THR A 101 -18.84 3.41 3.83
CA THR A 101 -19.53 4.10 2.74
C THR A 101 -18.53 4.92 1.92
N PRO A 102 -18.34 4.64 0.62
CA PRO A 102 -17.46 5.45 -0.22
C PRO A 102 -18.11 6.79 -0.55
N VAL A 103 -17.40 7.89 -0.30
CA VAL A 103 -17.80 9.26 -0.66
C VAL A 103 -16.88 9.75 -1.78
N ILE A 104 -17.41 9.81 -2.99
CA ILE A 104 -16.65 10.22 -4.16
C ILE A 104 -16.65 11.74 -4.27
N ILE A 105 -15.47 12.33 -4.40
CA ILE A 105 -15.30 13.76 -4.67
C ILE A 105 -14.56 13.95 -5.98
N GLU A 106 -15.00 14.92 -6.78
CA GLU A 106 -14.35 15.23 -8.05
C GLU A 106 -13.03 15.97 -7.83
N ALA A 107 -11.95 15.44 -8.41
CA ALA A 107 -10.64 16.05 -8.48
C ALA A 107 -10.19 16.04 -9.96
N GLY A 108 -10.90 16.79 -10.80
CA GLY A 108 -10.74 16.79 -12.25
C GLY A 108 -9.51 17.54 -12.73
N ILE A 109 -9.33 17.51 -14.06
CA ILE A 109 -8.20 18.17 -14.74
C ILE A 109 -8.15 19.68 -14.50
N ASP A 110 -9.30 20.32 -14.34
CA ASP A 110 -9.42 21.76 -14.10
C ASP A 110 -8.77 22.20 -12.77
N ASN A 111 -8.61 21.25 -11.83
CA ASN A 111 -7.97 21.46 -10.54
C ASN A 111 -6.63 20.73 -10.45
N ASN A 112 -6.02 20.33 -11.57
CA ASN A 112 -4.80 19.53 -11.62
C ASN A 112 -4.90 18.24 -10.79
N PHE A 113 -6.07 17.60 -10.76
CA PHE A 113 -6.38 16.40 -9.99
C PHE A 113 -6.18 16.56 -8.47
N LYS A 114 -6.32 17.78 -7.95
CA LYS A 114 -6.22 18.06 -6.52
C LYS A 114 -7.60 18.27 -5.91
N ILE A 115 -7.73 17.85 -4.65
CA ILE A 115 -8.88 18.18 -3.82
C ILE A 115 -8.83 19.67 -3.52
N ILE A 116 -9.95 20.37 -3.71
CA ILE A 116 -10.12 21.77 -3.34
C ILE A 116 -11.29 21.89 -2.38
N ASP A 117 -11.15 22.77 -1.39
CA ASP A 117 -12.27 23.21 -0.55
C ASP A 117 -13.27 23.96 -1.44
N ARG A 118 -14.54 23.60 -1.36
CA ARG A 118 -15.67 24.30 -1.99
C ARG A 118 -16.57 24.88 -0.93
#